data_3f574fb1c468d5de22032256ea4c9094
#
_entry.id   3f574fb1c468d5de22032256ea4c9094
#
_cell.length_a   1.000
_cell.length_b   1.000
_cell.length_c   1.000
_cell.angle_alpha   90.00
_cell.angle_beta   90.00
_cell.angle_gamma   90.00
#
_symmetry.space_group_name_H-M   'P 1'
#
loop_
_entity.id
_entity.type
_entity.pdbx_description
1 polymer ?
#
loop_
_entity_poly.entity_id
_entity_poly.type
_entity_poly.pdbx_seq_one_letter_code
_entity_poly.pdbx_strand_id
1 'polypeptide(L)'
;MAQLTELLIPIAKPPWTALGRELESCIRKAIYDFGLLEEGVERIAVALSGGKDSLTLLFLLHALRGRGFPLFEIHAIHVDGEFSCGAGISGGFIRSICRELGVNLITCQSTQKREQLECYSCSRERRRLVFNAAKEVGATTVAFGHHRDDSAQTLLLNLLHKAEFAANLPKVHMREYGVTIIRPLIYIEEESIRSFAKHYGFARITCQCPVGQNSKRKAVEQIIRQMEEHFPYVRGNLAKAGLLYGSNKAATP
;
A
#
# COMPACT_ATOMS: atom_id res chain seq x y z
N MET A 1 8.06 0.42 -42.02
CA MET A 1 6.86 0.40 -41.15
C MET A 1 7.23 -0.40 -39.88
N ALA A 2 7.62 0.26 -38.80
CA ALA A 2 7.91 -0.42 -37.55
C ALA A 2 6.57 -0.76 -36.90
N GLN A 3 6.28 -2.05 -36.74
CA GLN A 3 5.19 -2.52 -35.90
C GLN A 3 5.43 -2.03 -34.48
N LEU A 4 4.64 -1.06 -34.04
CA LEU A 4 4.47 -0.74 -32.63
C LEU A 4 3.92 -2.01 -31.97
N THR A 5 4.80 -2.77 -31.33
CA THR A 5 4.40 -3.84 -30.43
C THR A 5 3.55 -3.15 -29.35
N GLU A 6 2.24 -3.37 -29.36
CA GLU A 6 1.37 -2.95 -28.27
C GLU A 6 1.95 -3.54 -26.99
N LEU A 7 2.54 -2.70 -26.17
CA LEU A 7 2.98 -3.09 -24.83
C LEU A 7 1.75 -3.56 -24.06
N LEU A 8 1.60 -4.87 -23.92
CA LEU A 8 0.55 -5.48 -23.11
C LEU A 8 0.58 -4.86 -21.72
N ILE A 9 -0.50 -4.14 -21.38
CA ILE A 9 -0.65 -3.54 -20.05
C ILE A 9 -0.85 -4.70 -19.05
N PRO A 10 0.01 -4.84 -18.04
CA PRO A 10 -0.08 -5.94 -17.09
C PRO A 10 -1.26 -5.72 -16.14
N ILE A 11 -2.36 -6.44 -16.37
CA ILE A 11 -3.57 -6.42 -15.56
C ILE A 11 -3.76 -7.76 -14.87
N ALA A 12 -3.88 -7.75 -13.55
CA ALA A 12 -4.27 -8.91 -12.78
C ALA A 12 -5.78 -8.90 -12.50
N LYS A 13 -6.48 -9.92 -12.97
CA LYS A 13 -7.93 -10.09 -12.80
C LYS A 13 -8.31 -11.58 -12.71
N PRO A 14 -9.48 -11.91 -12.11
CA PRO A 14 -10.01 -13.27 -12.14
C PRO A 14 -10.23 -13.78 -13.57
N PRO A 15 -10.16 -15.12 -13.79
CA PRO A 15 -9.95 -16.16 -12.77
C PRO A 15 -8.52 -16.20 -12.24
N TRP A 16 -8.38 -16.29 -10.91
CA TRP A 16 -7.09 -16.26 -10.25
C TRP A 16 -6.32 -17.57 -10.36
N THR A 17 -4.99 -17.50 -10.36
CA THR A 17 -4.09 -18.60 -10.00
C THR A 17 -4.33 -19.07 -8.56
N ALA A 18 -3.70 -20.17 -8.14
CA ALA A 18 -3.76 -20.62 -6.74
C ALA A 18 -3.31 -19.50 -5.78
N LEU A 19 -2.17 -18.87 -6.09
CA LEU A 19 -1.64 -17.74 -5.32
C LEU A 19 -2.63 -16.55 -5.30
N GLY A 20 -3.22 -16.19 -6.44
CA GLY A 20 -4.20 -15.10 -6.50
C GLY A 20 -5.45 -15.36 -5.64
N ARG A 21 -5.93 -16.61 -5.58
CA ARG A 21 -7.03 -17.01 -4.67
C ARG A 21 -6.64 -16.91 -3.21
N GLU A 22 -5.41 -17.30 -2.86
CA GLU A 22 -4.87 -17.16 -1.52
C GLU A 22 -4.82 -15.68 -1.09
N LEU A 23 -4.27 -14.80 -1.95
CA LEU A 23 -4.21 -13.37 -1.66
C LEU A 23 -5.61 -12.76 -1.52
N GLU A 24 -6.55 -13.12 -2.40
CA GLU A 24 -7.95 -12.68 -2.28
C GLU A 24 -8.57 -13.15 -0.94
N SER A 25 -8.30 -14.39 -0.53
CA SER A 25 -8.78 -14.94 0.75
C SER A 25 -8.20 -14.15 1.94
N CYS A 26 -6.90 -13.82 1.92
CA CYS A 26 -6.26 -13.03 2.96
C CYS A 26 -6.86 -11.61 3.07
N ILE A 27 -7.16 -10.97 1.94
CA ILE A 27 -7.81 -9.64 1.96
C ILE A 27 -9.23 -9.74 2.51
N ARG A 28 -10.02 -10.74 2.08
CA ARG A 28 -11.37 -10.98 2.62
C ARG A 28 -11.31 -11.15 4.13
N LYS A 29 -10.40 -11.99 4.61
CA LYS A 29 -10.17 -12.19 6.04
C LYS A 29 -9.84 -10.89 6.76
N ALA A 30 -8.91 -10.07 6.24
CA ALA A 30 -8.56 -8.80 6.84
C ALA A 30 -9.74 -7.82 6.89
N ILE A 31 -10.56 -7.77 5.83
CA ILE A 31 -11.75 -6.92 5.79
C ILE A 31 -12.73 -7.32 6.89
N TYR A 32 -13.00 -8.61 7.08
CA TYR A 32 -13.90 -9.11 8.10
C TYR A 32 -13.34 -8.97 9.52
N ASP A 33 -12.13 -9.43 9.77
CA ASP A 33 -11.51 -9.44 11.11
C ASP A 33 -11.40 -8.02 11.70
N PHE A 34 -11.17 -7.01 10.86
CA PHE A 34 -10.93 -5.63 11.30
C PHE A 34 -12.06 -4.65 10.92
N GLY A 35 -13.12 -5.11 10.31
CA GLY A 35 -14.21 -4.25 9.85
C GLY A 35 -13.70 -3.12 8.96
N LEU A 36 -12.83 -3.45 7.96
CA LEU A 36 -12.16 -2.43 7.16
C LEU A 36 -13.12 -1.65 6.26
N LEU A 37 -14.19 -2.30 5.81
CA LEU A 37 -15.26 -1.69 5.02
C LEU A 37 -16.49 -1.56 5.91
N GLU A 38 -16.90 -0.33 6.16
CA GLU A 38 -18.12 -0.02 6.91
C GLU A 38 -19.36 -0.19 6.03
N GLU A 39 -20.51 -0.42 6.63
CA GLU A 39 -21.78 -0.40 5.91
C GLU A 39 -21.97 0.98 5.26
N GLY A 40 -22.42 0.99 4.00
CA GLY A 40 -22.62 2.23 3.25
C GLY A 40 -21.35 2.86 2.65
N VAL A 41 -20.20 2.19 2.69
CA VAL A 41 -19.02 2.67 1.94
C VAL A 41 -19.30 2.58 0.44
N GLU A 42 -19.51 3.73 -0.18
CA GLU A 42 -19.75 3.86 -1.62
C GLU A 42 -18.47 4.10 -2.42
N ARG A 43 -17.48 4.75 -1.81
CA ARG A 43 -16.23 5.17 -2.48
C ARG A 43 -15.01 4.84 -1.64
N ILE A 44 -14.00 4.28 -2.30
CA ILE A 44 -12.69 3.97 -1.70
C ILE A 44 -11.59 4.64 -2.51
N ALA A 45 -10.76 5.42 -1.84
CA ALA A 45 -9.54 5.92 -2.43
C ALA A 45 -8.41 4.90 -2.24
N VAL A 46 -7.66 4.59 -3.31
CA VAL A 46 -6.46 3.74 -3.25
C VAL A 46 -5.23 4.61 -3.44
N ALA A 47 -4.35 4.65 -2.46
CA ALA A 47 -3.05 5.33 -2.57
C ALA A 47 -2.15 4.53 -3.52
N LEU A 48 -2.07 4.97 -4.78
CA LEU A 48 -1.43 4.26 -5.88
C LEU A 48 -0.04 4.84 -6.18
N SER A 49 1.00 4.25 -5.61
CA SER A 49 2.38 4.63 -5.93
C SER A 49 2.88 4.05 -7.25
N GLY A 50 2.17 3.07 -7.82
CA GLY A 50 2.57 2.28 -8.98
C GLY A 50 3.55 1.15 -8.64
N GLY A 51 4.00 1.01 -7.40
CA GLY A 51 4.77 -0.14 -6.92
C GLY A 51 3.92 -1.41 -6.81
N LYS A 52 4.60 -2.56 -6.76
CA LYS A 52 3.98 -3.89 -6.69
C LYS A 52 2.86 -4.00 -5.64
N ASP A 53 3.07 -3.40 -4.45
CA ASP A 53 2.14 -3.53 -3.33
C ASP A 53 0.84 -2.74 -3.59
N SER A 54 0.96 -1.50 -4.06
CA SER A 54 -0.20 -0.66 -4.37
C SER A 54 -0.98 -1.15 -5.60
N LEU A 55 -0.30 -1.74 -6.59
CA LEU A 55 -0.96 -2.36 -7.75
C LEU A 55 -1.66 -3.66 -7.36
N THR A 56 -1.01 -4.51 -6.53
CA THR A 56 -1.65 -5.71 -5.98
C THR A 56 -2.92 -5.35 -5.21
N LEU A 57 -2.84 -4.32 -4.34
CA LEU A 57 -4.02 -3.82 -3.63
C LEU A 57 -5.14 -3.38 -4.58
N LEU A 58 -4.80 -2.57 -5.59
CA LEU A 58 -5.77 -2.09 -6.57
C LEU A 58 -6.47 -3.24 -7.29
N PHE A 59 -5.72 -4.20 -7.84
CA PHE A 59 -6.27 -5.34 -8.58
C PHE A 59 -7.18 -6.21 -7.71
N LEU A 60 -6.75 -6.53 -6.49
CA LEU A 60 -7.52 -7.38 -5.60
C LEU A 60 -8.78 -6.66 -5.08
N LEU A 61 -8.71 -5.38 -4.68
CA LEU A 61 -9.90 -4.62 -4.30
C LEU A 61 -10.87 -4.46 -5.46
N HIS A 62 -10.37 -4.19 -6.68
CA HIS A 62 -11.21 -4.12 -7.86
C HIS A 62 -11.95 -5.44 -8.12
N ALA A 63 -11.29 -6.57 -7.95
CA ALA A 63 -11.90 -7.89 -8.14
C ALA A 63 -12.92 -8.27 -7.06
N LEU A 64 -12.85 -7.68 -5.85
CA LEU A 64 -13.79 -7.95 -4.76
C LEU A 64 -15.14 -7.24 -4.92
N ARG A 65 -15.19 -6.16 -5.70
CA ARG A 65 -16.41 -5.35 -5.90
C ARG A 65 -17.57 -6.20 -6.41
N GLY A 66 -18.70 -6.15 -5.72
CA GLY A 66 -19.89 -6.93 -6.08
C GLY A 66 -19.75 -8.45 -5.92
N ARG A 67 -18.64 -8.94 -5.33
CA ARG A 67 -18.37 -10.37 -5.11
C ARG A 67 -18.33 -10.68 -3.61
N GLY A 68 -19.47 -10.54 -2.96
CA GLY A 68 -19.63 -10.68 -1.50
C GLY A 68 -19.29 -9.40 -0.72
N PHE A 69 -19.02 -8.31 -1.43
CA PHE A 69 -18.87 -6.95 -0.91
C PHE A 69 -19.70 -5.98 -1.74
N PRO A 70 -20.06 -4.80 -1.19
CA PRO A 70 -20.78 -3.79 -1.95
C PRO A 70 -20.07 -3.41 -3.27
N LEU A 71 -20.82 -2.91 -4.23
CA LEU A 71 -20.28 -2.35 -5.45
C LEU A 71 -19.84 -0.90 -5.17
N PHE A 72 -18.68 -0.75 -4.54
CA PHE A 72 -18.08 0.57 -4.29
C PHE A 72 -17.30 1.08 -5.48
N GLU A 73 -17.22 2.40 -5.63
CA GLU A 73 -16.32 3.04 -6.59
C GLU A 73 -14.89 3.06 -6.06
N ILE A 74 -13.92 2.86 -6.96
CA ILE A 74 -12.50 3.02 -6.65
C ILE A 74 -11.96 4.27 -7.33
N HIS A 75 -11.31 5.12 -6.53
CA HIS A 75 -10.55 6.27 -7.00
C HIS A 75 -9.08 6.03 -6.71
N ALA A 76 -8.25 5.85 -7.75
CA ALA A 76 -6.81 5.71 -7.59
C ALA A 76 -6.19 7.12 -7.45
N ILE A 77 -5.44 7.34 -6.38
CA ILE A 77 -4.77 8.60 -6.13
C ILE A 77 -3.27 8.39 -6.24
N HIS A 78 -2.65 9.02 -7.22
CA HIS A 78 -1.21 9.00 -7.46
C HIS A 78 -0.60 10.35 -7.07
N VAL A 79 0.46 10.31 -6.27
CA VAL A 79 1.25 11.51 -5.99
C VAL A 79 2.51 11.45 -6.84
N ASP A 80 2.56 12.29 -7.86
CA ASP A 80 3.71 12.46 -8.74
C ASP A 80 4.69 13.47 -8.15
N GLY A 81 5.94 13.44 -8.61
CA GLY A 81 7.00 14.35 -8.19
C GLY A 81 8.37 13.74 -8.44
N GLU A 82 9.38 14.57 -8.59
CA GLU A 82 10.73 14.19 -8.97
C GLU A 82 11.35 13.13 -8.03
N PHE A 83 10.99 13.17 -6.73
CA PHE A 83 11.51 12.27 -5.70
C PHE A 83 10.42 11.41 -5.05
N SER A 84 9.25 11.31 -5.66
CA SER A 84 8.17 10.48 -5.10
C SER A 84 8.56 8.99 -5.13
N CYS A 85 8.04 8.21 -4.18
CA CYS A 85 8.07 6.74 -4.31
C CYS A 85 7.24 6.36 -5.53
N GLY A 86 7.89 5.90 -6.57
CA GLY A 86 7.31 5.79 -7.90
C GLY A 86 7.88 6.80 -8.90
N ALA A 87 8.78 7.70 -8.47
CA ALA A 87 9.58 8.50 -9.39
C ALA A 87 10.27 7.55 -10.40
N GLY A 88 10.08 7.80 -11.69
CA GLY A 88 10.53 6.90 -12.76
C GLY A 88 9.46 5.91 -13.24
N ILE A 89 8.30 5.83 -12.59
CA ILE A 89 7.13 5.19 -13.19
C ILE A 89 6.50 6.21 -14.13
N SER A 90 6.43 5.86 -15.38
CA SER A 90 5.72 6.70 -16.35
C SER A 90 4.26 6.85 -15.87
N GLY A 91 3.82 8.10 -15.61
CA GLY A 91 2.41 8.40 -15.32
C GLY A 91 1.47 7.84 -16.40
N GLY A 92 1.99 7.61 -17.62
CA GLY A 92 1.31 6.90 -18.68
C GLY A 92 0.98 5.45 -18.34
N PHE A 93 1.89 4.71 -17.67
CA PHE A 93 1.66 3.33 -17.26
C PHE A 93 0.53 3.22 -16.23
N ILE A 94 0.56 4.05 -15.18
CA ILE A 94 -0.51 4.09 -14.17
C ILE A 94 -1.85 4.45 -14.81
N ARG A 95 -1.85 5.45 -15.69
CA ARG A 95 -3.06 5.89 -16.40
C ARG A 95 -3.63 4.77 -17.29
N SER A 96 -2.78 4.02 -17.95
CA SER A 96 -3.21 2.89 -18.79
C SER A 96 -3.86 1.78 -17.95
N ILE A 97 -3.28 1.43 -16.78
CA ILE A 97 -3.88 0.45 -15.85
C ILE A 97 -5.24 0.93 -15.36
N CYS A 98 -5.33 2.16 -14.89
CA CYS A 98 -6.59 2.71 -14.37
C CYS A 98 -7.67 2.76 -15.45
N ARG A 99 -7.31 3.14 -16.68
CA ARG A 99 -8.24 3.15 -17.83
C ARG A 99 -8.76 1.75 -18.14
N GLU A 100 -7.88 0.75 -18.18
CA GLU A 100 -8.24 -0.64 -18.45
C GLU A 100 -9.17 -1.24 -17.39
N LEU A 101 -9.03 -0.80 -16.13
CA LEU A 101 -9.89 -1.21 -15.03
C LEU A 101 -11.18 -0.37 -14.92
N GLY A 102 -11.32 0.71 -15.69
CA GLY A 102 -12.41 1.67 -15.48
C GLY A 102 -12.35 2.39 -14.14
N VAL A 103 -11.13 2.61 -13.60
CA VAL A 103 -10.88 3.27 -12.32
C VAL A 103 -10.50 4.74 -12.58
N ASN A 104 -11.14 5.66 -11.85
CA ASN A 104 -10.80 7.07 -11.91
C ASN A 104 -9.40 7.31 -11.30
N LEU A 105 -8.51 7.97 -12.06
CA LEU A 105 -7.16 8.33 -11.61
C LEU A 105 -7.07 9.82 -11.32
N ILE A 106 -6.66 10.13 -10.09
CA ILE A 106 -6.36 11.48 -9.64
C ILE A 106 -4.85 11.58 -9.45
N THR A 107 -4.22 12.59 -10.07
CA THR A 107 -2.79 12.83 -9.94
C THR A 107 -2.56 14.12 -9.16
N CYS A 108 -1.87 14.02 -8.02
CA CYS A 108 -1.43 15.14 -7.21
C CYS A 108 0.06 15.41 -7.44
N GLN A 109 0.49 16.66 -7.35
CA GLN A 109 1.90 17.03 -7.48
C GLN A 109 2.52 17.25 -6.10
N SER A 110 3.65 16.57 -5.83
CA SER A 110 4.47 16.86 -4.66
C SER A 110 5.37 18.06 -4.92
N THR A 111 5.51 18.91 -3.91
CA THR A 111 6.36 20.10 -3.95
C THR A 111 7.73 19.88 -3.31
N GLN A 112 8.06 18.65 -2.90
CA GLN A 112 9.34 18.32 -2.28
C GLN A 112 10.53 18.61 -3.20
N LYS A 113 11.51 19.36 -2.66
CA LYS A 113 12.77 19.66 -3.36
C LYS A 113 13.89 18.78 -2.85
N ARG A 114 14.88 18.50 -3.69
CA ARG A 114 16.00 17.58 -3.40
C ARG A 114 16.80 17.99 -2.17
N GLU A 115 17.03 19.29 -1.97
CA GLU A 115 17.84 19.83 -0.88
C GLU A 115 17.18 19.65 0.50
N GLN A 116 15.85 19.47 0.53
CA GLN A 116 15.05 19.33 1.75
C GLN A 116 14.42 17.93 1.89
N LEU A 117 14.92 16.97 1.10
CA LEU A 117 14.34 15.65 1.02
C LEU A 117 14.62 14.85 2.30
N GLU A 118 13.62 14.72 3.14
CA GLU A 118 13.61 13.88 4.32
C GLU A 118 12.46 12.88 4.23
N CYS A 119 12.72 11.59 4.53
CA CYS A 119 11.71 10.53 4.41
C CYS A 119 10.44 10.81 5.21
N TYR A 120 10.57 11.43 6.38
CA TYR A 120 9.43 11.70 7.25
C TYR A 120 8.54 12.81 6.69
N SER A 121 9.11 13.97 6.32
CA SER A 121 8.39 15.11 5.74
C SER A 121 7.76 14.75 4.40
N CYS A 122 8.49 14.05 3.54
CA CYS A 122 7.98 13.54 2.27
C CYS A 122 6.78 12.59 2.46
N SER A 123 6.87 11.65 3.41
CA SER A 123 5.77 10.73 3.71
C SER A 123 4.52 11.46 4.24
N ARG A 124 4.70 12.48 5.08
CA ARG A 124 3.59 13.29 5.62
C ARG A 124 2.91 14.10 4.53
N GLU A 125 3.68 14.79 3.69
CA GLU A 125 3.12 15.57 2.56
C GLU A 125 2.31 14.68 1.63
N ARG A 126 2.85 13.53 1.24
CA ARG A 126 2.16 12.60 0.35
C ARG A 126 0.86 12.08 0.93
N ARG A 127 0.83 11.74 2.23
CA ARG A 127 -0.41 11.34 2.90
C ARG A 127 -1.43 12.46 2.89
N ARG A 128 -1.01 13.71 3.19
CA ARG A 128 -1.88 14.88 3.16
C ARG A 128 -2.49 15.09 1.77
N LEU A 129 -1.68 14.99 0.71
CA LEU A 129 -2.16 15.10 -0.68
C LEU A 129 -3.18 14.00 -1.02
N VAL A 130 -2.90 12.76 -0.63
CA VAL A 130 -3.84 11.63 -0.82
C VAL A 130 -5.14 11.85 -0.05
N PHE A 131 -5.09 12.30 1.19
CA PHE A 131 -6.30 12.53 2.00
C PHE A 131 -7.15 13.67 1.46
N ASN A 132 -6.53 14.77 1.01
CA ASN A 132 -7.25 15.89 0.41
C ASN A 132 -7.96 15.44 -0.89
N ALA A 133 -7.24 14.78 -1.79
CA ALA A 133 -7.82 14.26 -3.03
C ALA A 133 -8.93 13.23 -2.78
N ALA A 134 -8.80 12.38 -1.75
CA ALA A 134 -9.85 11.45 -1.36
C ALA A 134 -11.13 12.19 -0.94
N LYS A 135 -11.00 13.24 -0.14
CA LYS A 135 -12.14 14.08 0.28
C LYS A 135 -12.82 14.77 -0.90
N GLU A 136 -12.05 15.30 -1.85
CA GLU A 136 -12.59 15.96 -3.04
C GLU A 136 -13.50 15.05 -3.87
N VAL A 137 -13.25 13.74 -3.87
CA VAL A 137 -14.12 12.76 -4.55
C VAL A 137 -15.13 12.09 -3.61
N GLY A 138 -15.26 12.57 -2.39
CA GLY A 138 -16.20 12.04 -1.40
C GLY A 138 -15.82 10.66 -0.85
N ALA A 139 -14.56 10.23 -0.99
CA ALA A 139 -14.07 8.99 -0.40
C ALA A 139 -13.56 9.23 1.03
N THR A 140 -14.26 8.70 2.01
CA THR A 140 -13.86 8.76 3.43
C THR A 140 -12.95 7.60 3.83
N THR A 141 -12.82 6.58 2.99
CA THR A 141 -11.96 5.40 3.20
C THR A 141 -10.78 5.43 2.24
N VAL A 142 -9.55 5.36 2.79
CA VAL A 142 -8.29 5.40 2.02
C VAL A 142 -7.51 4.12 2.25
N ALA A 143 -7.34 3.31 1.20
CA ALA A 143 -6.61 2.05 1.24
C ALA A 143 -5.13 2.24 0.90
N PHE A 144 -4.25 1.73 1.76
CA PHE A 144 -2.80 1.70 1.56
C PHE A 144 -2.29 0.28 1.37
N GLY A 145 -1.32 0.10 0.49
CA GLY A 145 -0.69 -1.19 0.17
C GLY A 145 0.33 -1.68 1.19
N HIS A 146 0.20 -1.30 2.48
CA HIS A 146 1.05 -1.84 3.53
C HIS A 146 0.68 -3.29 3.83
N HIS A 147 1.68 -4.15 3.89
CA HIS A 147 1.54 -5.58 4.08
C HIS A 147 2.11 -6.06 5.43
N ARG A 148 2.08 -7.39 5.68
CA ARG A 148 2.52 -7.98 6.96
C ARG A 148 3.94 -7.58 7.35
N ASP A 149 4.86 -7.63 6.40
CA ASP A 149 6.27 -7.37 6.67
C ASP A 149 6.54 -5.89 6.96
N ASP A 150 5.79 -4.97 6.35
CA ASP A 150 5.80 -3.54 6.72
C ASP A 150 5.39 -3.31 8.17
N SER A 151 4.45 -4.11 8.68
CA SER A 151 4.00 -4.01 10.07
C SER A 151 5.10 -4.47 11.04
N ALA A 152 5.76 -5.61 10.74
CA ALA A 152 6.90 -6.09 11.50
C ALA A 152 8.05 -5.08 11.53
N GLN A 153 8.43 -4.54 10.37
CA GLN A 153 9.47 -3.52 10.25
C GLN A 153 9.11 -2.24 11.02
N THR A 154 7.85 -1.81 10.95
CA THR A 154 7.40 -0.59 11.63
C THR A 154 7.43 -0.77 13.14
N LEU A 155 6.96 -1.91 13.64
CA LEU A 155 7.02 -2.23 15.07
C LEU A 155 8.46 -2.22 15.58
N LEU A 156 9.36 -2.97 14.94
CA LEU A 156 10.76 -3.05 15.37
C LEU A 156 11.47 -1.70 15.25
N LEU A 157 11.21 -0.93 14.19
CA LEU A 157 11.74 0.42 14.03
C LEU A 157 11.32 1.35 15.18
N ASN A 158 10.05 1.32 15.55
CA ASN A 158 9.53 2.16 16.64
C ASN A 158 10.08 1.73 18.01
N LEU A 159 10.18 0.43 18.26
CA LEU A 159 10.81 -0.10 19.47
C LEU A 159 12.27 0.35 19.61
N LEU A 160 13.08 0.16 18.56
CA LEU A 160 14.52 0.46 18.58
C LEU A 160 14.83 1.96 18.57
N HIS A 161 13.98 2.77 17.93
CA HIS A 161 14.27 4.18 17.70
C HIS A 161 13.55 5.13 18.64
N LYS A 162 12.41 4.71 19.21
CA LYS A 162 11.53 5.57 19.98
C LYS A 162 11.06 4.97 21.30
N ALA A 163 11.42 3.72 21.61
CA ALA A 163 10.88 2.95 22.74
C ALA A 163 9.34 2.85 22.69
N GLU A 164 8.76 2.73 21.50
CA GLU A 164 7.31 2.74 21.26
C GLU A 164 6.85 1.40 20.71
N PHE A 165 5.87 0.77 21.36
CA PHE A 165 5.21 -0.42 20.84
C PHE A 165 4.08 -0.02 19.87
N ALA A 166 4.46 0.46 18.69
CA ALA A 166 3.54 0.98 17.69
C ALA A 166 3.81 0.38 16.31
N ALA A 167 2.76 -0.17 15.68
CA ALA A 167 2.81 -0.84 14.38
C ALA A 167 1.87 -0.19 13.37
N ASN A 168 1.85 -0.71 12.14
CA ASN A 168 0.84 -0.39 11.15
C ASN A 168 -0.46 -1.12 11.50
N LEU A 169 -1.41 -0.43 12.12
CA LEU A 169 -2.72 -1.02 12.40
C LEU A 169 -3.56 -1.17 11.14
N PRO A 170 -4.43 -2.20 11.07
CA PRO A 170 -5.26 -2.48 9.89
C PRO A 170 -6.23 -1.36 9.54
N LYS A 171 -6.81 -0.70 10.56
CA LYS A 171 -7.78 0.40 10.43
C LYS A 171 -7.40 1.54 11.36
N VAL A 172 -7.41 2.77 10.84
CA VAL A 172 -7.03 3.97 11.59
C VAL A 172 -7.89 5.15 11.18
N HIS A 173 -8.63 5.71 12.13
CA HIS A 173 -9.39 6.94 11.91
C HIS A 173 -8.50 8.17 12.05
N MET A 174 -8.32 8.90 10.97
CA MET A 174 -7.57 10.16 10.92
C MET A 174 -8.52 11.33 11.13
N ARG A 175 -8.82 11.63 12.40
CA ARG A 175 -9.84 12.65 12.79
C ARG A 175 -9.60 14.01 12.16
N GLU A 176 -8.34 14.46 12.14
CA GLU A 176 -7.93 15.75 11.55
C GLU A 176 -8.30 15.86 10.07
N TYR A 177 -8.23 14.74 9.33
CA TYR A 177 -8.51 14.70 7.89
C TYR A 177 -9.92 14.21 7.57
N GLY A 178 -10.66 13.68 8.54
CA GLY A 178 -11.99 13.10 8.33
C GLY A 178 -11.98 11.88 7.41
N VAL A 179 -10.88 11.10 7.40
CA VAL A 179 -10.74 9.88 6.62
C VAL A 179 -10.31 8.70 7.48
N THR A 180 -10.66 7.50 7.03
CA THR A 180 -10.24 6.23 7.64
C THR A 180 -9.20 5.57 6.75
N ILE A 181 -8.01 5.33 7.28
CA ILE A 181 -6.99 4.52 6.62
C ILE A 181 -7.34 3.04 6.82
N ILE A 182 -7.27 2.27 5.73
CA ILE A 182 -7.36 0.81 5.78
C ILE A 182 -6.13 0.16 5.13
N ARG A 183 -5.75 -1.03 5.62
CA ARG A 183 -4.61 -1.81 5.11
C ARG A 183 -5.03 -3.26 4.82
N PRO A 184 -5.71 -3.50 3.70
CA PRO A 184 -6.24 -4.83 3.39
C PRO A 184 -5.16 -5.91 3.20
N LEU A 185 -3.91 -5.53 2.84
CA LEU A 185 -2.80 -6.48 2.66
C LEU A 185 -2.12 -6.90 3.96
N ILE A 186 -2.64 -6.52 5.13
CA ILE A 186 -1.95 -6.63 6.43
C ILE A 186 -1.58 -8.08 6.83
N TYR A 187 -2.25 -9.08 6.28
CA TYR A 187 -1.95 -10.50 6.51
C TYR A 187 -1.00 -11.10 5.46
N ILE A 188 -0.74 -10.40 4.36
CA ILE A 188 -0.01 -10.92 3.22
C ILE A 188 1.49 -10.67 3.37
N GLU A 189 2.29 -11.68 3.06
CA GLU A 189 3.74 -11.60 3.01
C GLU A 189 4.24 -10.84 1.78
N GLU A 190 5.35 -10.11 1.91
CA GLU A 190 5.94 -9.39 0.78
C GLU A 190 6.30 -10.33 -0.37
N GLU A 191 6.80 -11.54 -0.07
CA GLU A 191 7.20 -12.51 -1.09
C GLU A 191 6.01 -13.02 -1.91
N SER A 192 4.85 -13.21 -1.27
CA SER A 192 3.61 -13.57 -1.99
C SER A 192 3.18 -12.46 -2.94
N ILE A 193 3.28 -11.17 -2.52
CA ILE A 193 3.01 -10.02 -3.39
C ILE A 193 4.03 -9.97 -4.54
N ARG A 194 5.30 -10.21 -4.27
CA ARG A 194 6.38 -10.23 -5.26
C ARG A 194 6.14 -11.30 -6.32
N SER A 195 5.80 -12.50 -5.89
CA SER A 195 5.48 -13.64 -6.76
C SER A 195 4.24 -13.37 -7.62
N PHE A 196 3.19 -12.79 -7.03
CA PHE A 196 1.98 -12.36 -7.73
C PHE A 196 2.30 -11.29 -8.78
N ALA A 197 3.05 -10.26 -8.40
CA ALA A 197 3.45 -9.19 -9.31
C ALA A 197 4.34 -9.68 -10.46
N LYS A 198 5.23 -10.66 -10.18
CA LYS A 198 6.06 -11.31 -11.20
C LYS A 198 5.20 -12.10 -12.19
N HIS A 199 4.24 -12.88 -11.69
CA HIS A 199 3.35 -13.68 -12.54
C HIS A 199 2.55 -12.81 -13.53
N TYR A 200 2.02 -11.66 -13.07
CA TYR A 200 1.24 -10.76 -13.91
C TYR A 200 2.07 -9.66 -14.61
N GLY A 201 3.39 -9.65 -14.46
CA GLY A 201 4.30 -8.79 -15.23
C GLY A 201 4.44 -7.34 -14.73
N PHE A 202 3.98 -7.00 -13.53
CA PHE A 202 4.10 -5.64 -12.97
C PHE A 202 5.14 -5.49 -11.83
N ALA A 203 6.02 -6.48 -11.66
CA ALA A 203 7.04 -6.50 -10.59
C ALA A 203 8.17 -5.46 -10.75
N ARG A 204 8.21 -4.71 -11.84
CA ARG A 204 9.41 -3.97 -12.30
C ARG A 204 9.67 -2.62 -11.64
N ILE A 205 8.89 -2.23 -10.64
CA ILE A 205 8.97 -0.87 -10.11
C ILE A 205 9.68 -0.88 -8.77
N THR A 206 10.95 -0.53 -8.77
CA THR A 206 11.77 -0.28 -7.59
C THR A 206 11.83 1.21 -7.27
N CYS A 207 11.73 1.55 -5.99
CA CYS A 207 11.91 2.93 -5.53
C CYS A 207 13.33 3.42 -5.85
N GLN A 208 13.46 4.48 -6.63
CA GLN A 208 14.74 5.10 -7.01
C GLN A 208 15.11 6.26 -6.07
N CYS A 209 14.35 6.52 -5.02
CA CYS A 209 14.62 7.61 -4.09
C CYS A 209 15.98 7.41 -3.38
N PRO A 210 16.95 8.35 -3.53
CA PRO A 210 18.28 8.19 -2.95
C PRO A 210 18.27 8.14 -1.43
N VAL A 211 17.33 8.84 -0.77
CA VAL A 211 17.17 8.80 0.70
C VAL A 211 16.56 7.46 1.15
N GLY A 212 15.68 6.87 0.35
CA GLY A 212 15.10 5.56 0.63
C GLY A 212 16.11 4.43 0.60
N GLN A 213 17.21 4.57 -0.15
CA GLN A 213 18.26 3.55 -0.27
C GLN A 213 19.04 3.35 1.04
N ASN A 214 19.23 4.39 1.85
CA ASN A 214 19.94 4.35 3.13
C ASN A 214 19.01 4.56 4.34
N SER A 215 17.76 4.18 4.21
CA SER A 215 16.77 4.40 5.26
C SER A 215 16.95 3.47 6.46
N LYS A 216 16.59 3.96 7.66
CA LYS A 216 16.53 3.14 8.89
C LYS A 216 15.64 1.89 8.72
N ARG A 217 14.65 1.94 7.82
CA ARG A 217 13.81 0.79 7.49
C ARG A 217 14.60 -0.35 6.85
N LYS A 218 15.59 -0.03 5.97
CA LYS A 218 16.48 -1.07 5.41
C LYS A 218 17.40 -1.68 6.46
N ALA A 219 17.91 -0.87 7.40
CA ALA A 219 18.69 -1.40 8.52
C ALA A 219 17.86 -2.36 9.38
N VAL A 220 16.61 -1.99 9.69
CA VAL A 220 15.67 -2.86 10.42
C VAL A 220 15.38 -4.14 9.65
N GLU A 221 15.22 -4.07 8.33
CA GLU A 221 15.03 -5.26 7.51
C GLU A 221 16.23 -6.22 7.60
N GLN A 222 17.45 -5.70 7.59
CA GLN A 222 18.66 -6.52 7.78
C GLN A 222 18.67 -7.18 9.16
N ILE A 223 18.32 -6.45 10.22
CA ILE A 223 18.21 -6.99 11.58
C ILE A 223 17.17 -8.12 11.62
N ILE A 224 15.99 -7.93 11.05
CA ILE A 224 14.96 -8.98 11.00
C ILE A 224 15.49 -10.22 10.30
N ARG A 225 16.20 -10.09 9.18
CA ARG A 225 16.81 -11.24 8.46
C ARG A 225 17.83 -11.98 9.31
N GLN A 226 18.68 -11.27 10.05
CA GLN A 226 19.62 -11.89 10.98
C GLN A 226 18.88 -12.62 12.12
N MET A 227 17.80 -12.04 12.63
CA MET A 227 16.97 -12.71 13.63
C MET A 227 16.29 -13.97 13.07
N GLU A 228 15.91 -14.00 11.79
CA GLU A 228 15.28 -15.15 11.12
C GLU A 228 16.22 -16.36 11.06
N GLU A 229 17.54 -16.16 11.06
CA GLU A 229 18.54 -17.25 11.10
C GLU A 229 18.45 -18.06 12.43
N HIS A 230 18.03 -17.41 13.51
CA HIS A 230 17.90 -18.04 14.83
C HIS A 230 16.43 -18.30 15.20
N PHE A 231 15.51 -17.47 14.72
CA PHE A 231 14.08 -17.51 15.03
C PHE A 231 13.26 -17.44 13.71
N PRO A 232 13.04 -18.56 13.02
CA PRO A 232 12.43 -18.57 11.67
C PRO A 232 11.08 -17.87 11.56
N TYR A 233 10.32 -17.77 12.66
CA TYR A 233 8.99 -17.15 12.70
C TYR A 233 8.99 -15.71 13.22
N VAL A 234 10.15 -15.10 13.47
CA VAL A 234 10.25 -13.80 14.13
C VAL A 234 9.49 -12.69 13.39
N ARG A 235 9.56 -12.66 12.07
CA ARG A 235 8.84 -11.67 11.23
C ARG A 235 7.32 -11.77 11.43
N GLY A 236 6.79 -12.97 11.33
CA GLY A 236 5.37 -13.25 11.57
C GLY A 236 4.94 -12.91 13.00
N ASN A 237 5.77 -13.25 13.98
CA ASN A 237 5.53 -12.97 15.40
C ASN A 237 5.55 -11.46 15.70
N LEU A 238 6.50 -10.70 15.14
CA LEU A 238 6.52 -9.23 15.23
C LEU A 238 5.27 -8.61 14.65
N ALA A 239 4.87 -9.03 13.44
CA ALA A 239 3.65 -8.53 12.81
C ALA A 239 2.41 -8.84 13.67
N LYS A 240 2.28 -10.09 14.15
CA LYS A 240 1.18 -10.52 15.02
C LYS A 240 1.16 -9.74 16.35
N ALA A 241 2.31 -9.57 16.98
CA ALA A 241 2.41 -8.79 18.23
C ALA A 241 1.98 -7.32 17.99
N GLY A 242 2.41 -6.73 16.86
CA GLY A 242 1.98 -5.39 16.47
C GLY A 242 0.48 -5.25 16.25
N LEU A 243 -0.19 -6.29 15.71
CA LEU A 243 -1.65 -6.30 15.52
C LEU A 243 -2.40 -6.46 16.85
N LEU A 244 -1.90 -7.27 17.78
CA LEU A 244 -2.57 -7.57 19.04
C LEU A 244 -2.36 -6.49 20.10
N TYR A 245 -1.16 -5.92 20.17
CA TYR A 245 -0.73 -5.07 21.28
C TYR A 245 -0.22 -3.69 20.83
N GLY A 246 -0.09 -3.47 19.53
CA GLY A 246 0.45 -2.22 19.00
C GLY A 246 -0.48 -1.04 19.23
N SER A 247 0.09 0.07 19.70
CA SER A 247 -0.63 1.34 19.82
C SER A 247 -0.70 2.05 18.47
N ASN A 248 -1.78 2.83 18.27
CA ASN A 248 -1.94 3.72 17.13
C ASN A 248 -1.67 5.16 17.54
N LYS A 249 -0.45 5.64 17.36
CA LYS A 249 -0.10 7.03 17.68
C LYS A 249 -0.78 8.07 16.78
N ALA A 250 -1.26 7.68 15.61
CA ALA A 250 -2.02 8.60 14.76
C ALA A 250 -3.43 8.90 15.29
N ALA A 251 -3.90 8.14 16.28
CA ALA A 251 -5.18 8.33 16.95
C ALA A 251 -5.05 9.02 18.33
N THR A 252 -3.84 9.24 18.81
CA THR A 252 -3.57 10.01 20.04
C THR A 252 -3.47 11.50 19.68
N PRO A 253 -4.15 12.40 20.38
CA PRO A 253 -4.07 13.83 20.14
C PRO A 253 -2.67 14.40 20.35
#